data_ae94a9cce88d5a40e6ca2ad5a6594886
#
_entry.id   ae94a9cce88d5a40e6ca2ad5a6594886
#
_cell.length_a   1.000
_cell.length_b   1.000
_cell.length_c   1.000
_cell.angle_alpha   90.00
_cell.angle_beta   90.00
_cell.angle_gamma   90.00
#
_symmetry.space_group_name_H-M   'P 1'
#
loop_
_entity.id
_entity.type
_entity.pdbx_description
1 polymer ?
#
loop_
_entity_poly.entity_id
_entity_poly.type
_entity_poly.pdbx_seq_one_letter_code
_entity_poly.pdbx_strand_id
1 'polypeptide(L)'
;MGIKNNRKIIITGGVAVGKSSIVNLVCEKLNNYGITYKVIPEYIDVKEDGLEKLNKYLKNEITAFYFQNYIIDFYESYLNELNVDEKDILIFERSVDDSITCFSNMDNAKGRITTQEFFQLYEKAKSVDEKYNLPSYLTGNDYLFVPIKTVDINIDGSLITDIIRNRKNDNIIIGLYNSDEQCYNRMINRNRPGEKESYSRESISKFNYHYKQLYKELMTGDVSLRFASLGKLIRM
;
A
#
# COMPACT_ATOMS: atom_id res chain seq x y z
N MET A 1 -15.00 1.24 -20.88
CA MET A 1 -14.15 2.41 -20.53
C MET A 1 -13.34 2.03 -19.31
N GLY A 2 -12.06 2.30 -19.27
CA GLY A 2 -11.19 1.67 -18.27
C GLY A 2 -10.86 2.58 -17.10
N ILE A 3 -10.49 2.00 -15.99
CA ILE A 3 -10.00 2.59 -14.72
C ILE A 3 -8.93 3.69 -14.89
N LYS A 4 -8.26 3.74 -16.05
CA LYS A 4 -7.09 4.62 -16.31
C LYS A 4 -7.35 6.10 -16.02
N ASN A 5 -8.53 6.60 -16.32
CA ASN A 5 -8.85 8.03 -16.22
C ASN A 5 -9.47 8.42 -14.87
N ASN A 6 -9.82 7.46 -14.05
CA ASN A 6 -10.36 7.75 -12.73
C ASN A 6 -9.29 8.38 -11.83
N ARG A 7 -9.69 9.34 -11.01
CA ARG A 7 -8.88 9.84 -9.92
C ARG A 7 -8.64 8.74 -8.89
N LYS A 8 -7.42 8.64 -8.35
CA LYS A 8 -7.03 7.62 -7.41
C LYS A 8 -6.48 8.22 -6.13
N ILE A 9 -6.90 7.66 -4.99
CA ILE A 9 -6.36 7.97 -3.67
C ILE A 9 -5.84 6.67 -3.08
N ILE A 10 -4.54 6.57 -2.88
CA ILE A 10 -3.89 5.41 -2.25
C ILE A 10 -3.56 5.75 -0.81
N ILE A 11 -3.96 4.90 0.12
CA ILE A 11 -3.67 5.03 1.54
C ILE A 11 -2.71 3.92 1.93
N THR A 12 -1.45 4.28 2.18
CA THR A 12 -0.36 3.35 2.45
C THR A 12 0.21 3.51 3.86
N GLY A 13 0.93 2.51 4.34
CA GLY A 13 1.56 2.53 5.66
C GLY A 13 1.69 1.16 6.30
N GLY A 14 2.41 1.12 7.41
CA GLY A 14 2.74 -0.08 8.16
C GLY A 14 1.52 -0.85 8.68
N VAL A 15 1.82 -1.94 9.39
CA VAL A 15 0.79 -2.74 10.07
C VAL A 15 0.15 -1.93 11.19
N ALA A 16 -1.18 -1.97 11.29
CA ALA A 16 -1.98 -1.31 12.33
C ALA A 16 -1.77 0.22 12.47
N VAL A 17 -1.26 0.89 11.43
CA VAL A 17 -1.03 2.34 11.44
C VAL A 17 -2.33 3.16 11.36
N GLY A 18 -3.46 2.55 10.98
CA GLY A 18 -4.78 3.20 10.90
C GLY A 18 -5.29 3.43 9.47
N LYS A 19 -4.83 2.67 8.49
CA LYS A 19 -5.25 2.80 7.08
C LYS A 19 -6.76 2.73 6.90
N SER A 20 -7.39 1.66 7.39
CA SER A 20 -8.85 1.47 7.25
C SER A 20 -9.66 2.60 7.89
N SER A 21 -9.15 3.20 8.99
CA SER A 21 -9.78 4.38 9.62
C SER A 21 -9.74 5.61 8.69
N ILE A 22 -8.62 5.80 7.97
CA ILE A 22 -8.50 6.89 6.98
C ILE A 22 -9.34 6.60 5.75
N VAL A 23 -9.39 5.36 5.25
CA VAL A 23 -10.29 4.96 4.17
C VAL A 23 -11.72 5.35 4.52
N ASN A 24 -12.20 4.96 5.71
CA ASN A 24 -13.55 5.28 6.18
C ASN A 24 -13.79 6.80 6.25
N LEU A 25 -12.83 7.57 6.77
CA LEU A 25 -12.94 9.03 6.83
C LEU A 25 -13.00 9.67 5.45
N VAL A 26 -12.18 9.20 4.49
CA VAL A 26 -12.24 9.65 3.10
C VAL A 26 -13.60 9.36 2.49
N CYS A 27 -14.11 8.14 2.67
CA CYS A 27 -15.44 7.73 2.19
C CYS A 27 -16.55 8.61 2.78
N GLU A 28 -16.53 8.86 4.11
CA GLU A 28 -17.47 9.77 4.77
C GLU A 28 -17.47 11.17 4.14
N LYS A 29 -16.28 11.74 3.94
CA LYS A 29 -16.17 13.07 3.34
C LYS A 29 -16.65 13.10 1.90
N LEU A 30 -16.33 12.10 1.09
CA LEU A 30 -16.83 12.00 -0.29
C LEU A 30 -18.36 11.90 -0.32
N ASN A 31 -18.97 11.08 0.54
CA ASN A 31 -20.43 10.99 0.69
C ASN A 31 -21.05 12.35 1.02
N ASN A 32 -20.46 13.09 1.96
CA ASN A 32 -20.94 14.41 2.37
C ASN A 32 -20.91 15.45 1.22
N TYR A 33 -20.08 15.20 0.20
CA TYR A 33 -19.99 16.04 -1.02
C TYR A 33 -20.75 15.47 -2.21
N GLY A 34 -21.45 14.34 -2.06
CA GLY A 34 -22.15 13.68 -3.16
C GLY A 34 -21.22 13.15 -4.26
N ILE A 35 -19.97 12.84 -3.91
CA ILE A 35 -18.97 12.31 -4.85
C ILE A 35 -18.99 10.79 -4.79
N THR A 36 -19.13 10.16 -5.95
CA THR A 36 -19.12 8.70 -6.07
C THR A 36 -17.72 8.14 -5.99
N TYR A 37 -17.58 6.95 -5.43
CA TYR A 37 -16.28 6.28 -5.27
C TYR A 37 -16.40 4.76 -5.25
N LYS A 38 -15.27 4.09 -5.47
CA LYS A 38 -15.10 2.64 -5.24
C LYS A 38 -13.91 2.43 -4.33
N VAL A 39 -14.04 1.52 -3.36
CA VAL A 39 -12.94 1.13 -2.48
C VAL A 39 -12.30 -0.14 -3.01
N ILE A 40 -10.99 -0.13 -3.17
CA ILE A 40 -10.16 -1.28 -3.46
C ILE A 40 -9.50 -1.69 -2.14
N PRO A 41 -10.01 -2.73 -1.47
CA PRO A 41 -9.56 -3.14 -0.14
C PRO A 41 -8.25 -3.94 -0.20
N GLU A 42 -7.68 -4.27 0.94
CA GLU A 42 -6.60 -5.26 1.02
C GLU A 42 -7.12 -6.67 0.66
N TYR A 43 -6.26 -7.51 0.08
CA TYR A 43 -6.58 -8.90 -0.29
C TYR A 43 -7.17 -9.71 0.88
N ILE A 44 -6.70 -9.43 2.09
CA ILE A 44 -7.08 -10.15 3.32
C ILE A 44 -8.54 -9.93 3.72
N ASP A 45 -9.15 -8.83 3.27
CA ASP A 45 -10.52 -8.47 3.60
C ASP A 45 -11.53 -8.97 2.55
N VAL A 46 -11.06 -9.48 1.41
CA VAL A 46 -11.90 -9.90 0.27
C VAL A 46 -11.71 -11.36 -0.12
N LYS A 47 -10.46 -11.85 -0.12
CA LYS A 47 -10.17 -13.22 -0.48
C LYS A 47 -10.45 -14.16 0.69
N GLU A 48 -11.27 -15.19 0.46
CA GLU A 48 -11.59 -16.22 1.48
C GLU A 48 -10.35 -16.89 2.05
N ASP A 49 -9.33 -17.11 1.22
CA ASP A 49 -8.05 -17.70 1.61
C ASP A 49 -6.98 -16.66 2.02
N GLY A 50 -7.29 -15.37 2.01
CA GLY A 50 -6.33 -14.28 2.26
C GLY A 50 -5.65 -14.38 3.62
N LEU A 51 -6.42 -14.61 4.69
CA LEU A 51 -5.90 -14.80 6.03
C LEU A 51 -5.09 -16.09 6.18
N GLU A 52 -5.52 -17.17 5.53
CA GLU A 52 -4.80 -18.44 5.51
C GLU A 52 -3.44 -18.29 4.83
N LYS A 53 -3.39 -17.63 3.67
CA LYS A 53 -2.14 -17.33 2.94
C LYS A 53 -1.19 -16.48 3.78
N LEU A 54 -1.70 -15.43 4.43
CA LEU A 54 -0.88 -14.63 5.34
C LEU A 54 -0.29 -15.49 6.45
N ASN A 55 -1.10 -16.32 7.12
CA ASN A 55 -0.63 -17.18 8.20
C ASN A 55 0.43 -18.19 7.72
N LYS A 56 0.24 -18.82 6.55
CA LYS A 56 1.22 -19.72 5.93
C LYS A 56 2.54 -19.00 5.61
N TYR A 57 2.46 -17.77 5.06
CA TYR A 57 3.63 -16.95 4.80
C TYR A 57 4.39 -16.59 6.08
N LEU A 58 3.68 -16.19 7.15
CA LEU A 58 4.29 -15.83 8.43
C LEU A 58 4.97 -17.03 9.11
N LYS A 59 4.42 -18.25 8.93
CA LYS A 59 5.01 -19.51 9.41
C LYS A 59 6.06 -20.11 8.48
N ASN A 60 6.39 -19.45 7.36
CA ASN A 60 7.28 -19.97 6.30
C ASN A 60 6.80 -21.30 5.67
N GLU A 61 5.50 -21.56 5.65
CA GLU A 61 4.87 -22.73 5.00
C GLU A 61 4.71 -22.49 3.48
N ILE A 62 4.71 -21.23 3.04
CA ILE A 62 4.80 -20.83 1.63
C ILE A 62 5.95 -19.85 1.46
N THR A 63 6.53 -19.79 0.25
CA THR A 63 7.63 -18.87 -0.04
C THR A 63 7.14 -17.42 -0.06
N ALA A 64 8.04 -16.49 0.29
CA ALA A 64 7.74 -15.06 0.21
C ALA A 64 7.44 -14.64 -1.24
N PHE A 65 8.15 -15.21 -2.22
CA PHE A 65 7.89 -15.00 -3.65
C PHE A 65 6.46 -15.38 -4.05
N TYR A 66 6.00 -16.58 -3.66
CA TYR A 66 4.63 -17.01 -3.93
C TYR A 66 3.60 -16.06 -3.29
N PHE A 67 3.83 -15.65 -2.04
CA PHE A 67 2.90 -14.78 -1.32
C PHE A 67 2.80 -13.38 -1.93
N GLN A 68 3.92 -12.77 -2.32
CA GLN A 68 3.90 -11.46 -2.98
C GLN A 68 3.26 -11.54 -4.38
N ASN A 69 3.52 -12.61 -5.14
CA ASN A 69 2.80 -12.86 -6.39
C ASN A 69 1.28 -12.93 -6.19
N TYR A 70 0.82 -13.64 -5.16
CA TYR A 70 -0.60 -13.76 -4.83
C TYR A 70 -1.24 -12.39 -4.57
N ILE A 71 -0.52 -11.48 -3.88
CA ILE A 71 -1.02 -10.12 -3.62
C ILE A 71 -1.11 -9.31 -4.93
N ILE A 72 -0.09 -9.37 -5.79
CA ILE A 72 -0.11 -8.65 -7.07
C ILE A 72 -1.23 -9.18 -7.97
N ASP A 73 -1.41 -10.52 -8.05
CA ASP A 73 -2.50 -11.16 -8.80
C ASP A 73 -3.88 -10.76 -8.28
N PHE A 74 -4.01 -10.59 -6.97
CA PHE A 74 -5.25 -10.08 -6.38
C PHE A 74 -5.58 -8.68 -6.92
N TYR A 75 -4.65 -7.73 -6.89
CA TYR A 75 -4.92 -6.39 -7.40
C TYR A 75 -5.27 -6.42 -8.89
N GLU A 76 -4.52 -7.17 -9.69
CA GLU A 76 -4.80 -7.27 -11.12
C GLU A 76 -6.19 -7.86 -11.40
N SER A 77 -6.54 -8.97 -10.76
CA SER A 77 -7.86 -9.60 -10.92
C SER A 77 -8.98 -8.70 -10.45
N TYR A 78 -8.83 -8.09 -9.27
CA TYR A 78 -9.82 -7.19 -8.69
C TYR A 78 -10.10 -5.99 -9.60
N LEU A 79 -9.04 -5.36 -10.12
CA LEU A 79 -9.17 -4.22 -11.03
C LEU A 79 -9.73 -4.61 -12.40
N ASN A 80 -9.48 -5.82 -12.89
CA ASN A 80 -10.09 -6.32 -14.13
C ASN A 80 -11.62 -6.49 -14.03
N GLU A 81 -12.10 -6.89 -12.86
CA GLU A 81 -13.51 -7.17 -12.61
C GLU A 81 -14.28 -5.93 -12.12
N LEU A 82 -13.56 -4.87 -11.73
CA LEU A 82 -14.15 -3.69 -11.15
C LEU A 82 -14.97 -2.90 -12.17
N ASN A 83 -16.26 -2.78 -11.93
CA ASN A 83 -17.14 -1.90 -12.69
C ASN A 83 -17.12 -0.49 -12.10
N VAL A 84 -16.65 0.49 -12.87
CA VAL A 84 -16.49 1.89 -12.45
C VAL A 84 -17.09 2.85 -13.45
N ASP A 85 -17.68 3.92 -12.95
CA ASP A 85 -18.05 5.08 -13.74
C ASP A 85 -16.86 6.04 -13.88
N GLU A 86 -16.80 6.81 -14.97
CA GLU A 86 -15.69 7.76 -15.21
C GLU A 86 -15.54 8.83 -14.10
N LYS A 87 -16.61 9.08 -13.35
CA LYS A 87 -16.65 10.07 -12.25
C LYS A 87 -16.26 9.48 -10.91
N ASP A 88 -16.15 8.16 -10.79
CA ASP A 88 -15.80 7.52 -9.53
C ASP A 88 -14.37 7.85 -9.12
N ILE A 89 -14.19 8.13 -7.83
CA ILE A 89 -12.86 8.16 -7.22
C ILE A 89 -12.52 6.74 -6.75
N LEU A 90 -11.33 6.27 -7.10
CA LEU A 90 -10.83 4.96 -6.65
C LEU A 90 -9.99 5.14 -5.39
N ILE A 91 -10.39 4.50 -4.29
CA ILE A 91 -9.71 4.57 -3.00
C ILE A 91 -9.06 3.22 -2.73
N PHE A 92 -7.74 3.19 -2.63
CA PHE A 92 -6.98 1.97 -2.38
C PHE A 92 -6.54 1.92 -0.92
N GLU A 93 -6.78 0.80 -0.25
CA GLU A 93 -6.06 0.45 0.95
C GLU A 93 -4.82 -0.36 0.55
N ARG A 94 -3.67 0.31 0.47
CA ARG A 94 -2.42 -0.11 -0.18
C ARG A 94 -2.52 -0.22 -1.71
N SER A 95 -1.37 -0.46 -2.32
CA SER A 95 -1.23 -0.72 -3.76
C SER A 95 -0.22 -1.83 -4.01
N VAL A 96 -0.03 -2.19 -5.26
CA VAL A 96 1.01 -3.15 -5.67
C VAL A 96 2.41 -2.65 -5.31
N ASP A 97 2.64 -1.34 -5.27
CA ASP A 97 3.91 -0.73 -4.88
C ASP A 97 4.33 -1.12 -3.46
N ASP A 98 3.39 -1.21 -2.52
CA ASP A 98 3.67 -1.65 -1.15
C ASP A 98 4.26 -3.06 -1.12
N SER A 99 3.78 -3.96 -1.98
CA SER A 99 4.31 -5.33 -2.11
C SER A 99 5.78 -5.33 -2.50
N ILE A 100 6.20 -4.39 -3.33
CA ILE A 100 7.58 -4.31 -3.83
C ILE A 100 8.46 -3.52 -2.87
N THR A 101 8.11 -2.28 -2.61
CA THR A 101 8.99 -1.33 -1.92
C THR A 101 9.18 -1.63 -0.45
N CYS A 102 8.16 -2.21 0.18
CA CYS A 102 8.22 -2.55 1.60
C CYS A 102 8.39 -4.06 1.81
N PHE A 103 7.46 -4.87 1.38
CA PHE A 103 7.45 -6.29 1.74
C PHE A 103 8.48 -7.11 0.99
N SER A 104 8.50 -7.09 -0.35
CA SER A 104 9.49 -7.84 -1.13
C SER A 104 10.91 -7.36 -0.89
N ASN A 105 11.12 -6.06 -0.70
CA ASN A 105 12.43 -5.50 -0.37
C ASN A 105 12.93 -6.01 0.99
N MET A 106 12.05 -6.08 2.00
CA MET A 106 12.39 -6.66 3.30
C MET A 106 12.70 -8.15 3.21
N ASP A 107 11.95 -8.90 2.40
CA ASP A 107 12.16 -10.33 2.21
C ASP A 107 13.44 -10.60 1.42
N ASN A 108 13.77 -9.80 0.43
CA ASN A 108 15.05 -9.87 -0.28
C ASN A 108 16.23 -9.57 0.66
N ALA A 109 16.15 -8.51 1.46
CA ALA A 109 17.18 -8.17 2.44
C ALA A 109 17.40 -9.28 3.50
N LYS A 110 16.40 -10.14 3.76
CA LYS A 110 16.49 -11.30 4.65
C LYS A 110 16.87 -12.60 3.92
N GLY A 111 17.09 -12.56 2.59
CA GLY A 111 17.35 -13.74 1.78
C GLY A 111 16.15 -14.69 1.61
N ARG A 112 14.92 -14.24 1.90
CA ARG A 112 13.69 -15.04 1.72
C ARG A 112 13.19 -15.07 0.28
N ILE A 113 13.61 -14.10 -0.54
CA ILE A 113 13.50 -14.07 -1.99
C ILE A 113 14.86 -13.72 -2.60
N THR A 114 15.17 -14.31 -3.72
CA THR A 114 16.37 -14.01 -4.49
C THR A 114 16.23 -12.67 -5.21
N THR A 115 17.35 -12.09 -5.64
CA THR A 115 17.34 -10.88 -6.45
C THR A 115 16.55 -11.08 -7.76
N GLN A 116 16.67 -12.27 -8.39
CA GLN A 116 15.93 -12.59 -9.60
C GLN A 116 14.40 -12.63 -9.36
N GLU A 117 13.95 -13.27 -8.28
CA GLU A 117 12.54 -13.31 -7.89
C GLU A 117 12.01 -11.89 -7.56
N PHE A 118 12.84 -11.06 -6.88
CA PHE A 118 12.48 -9.67 -6.62
C PHE A 118 12.21 -8.90 -7.92
N PHE A 119 13.05 -9.09 -8.95
CA PHE A 119 12.85 -8.45 -10.24
C PHE A 119 11.60 -8.93 -10.96
N GLN A 120 11.30 -10.22 -10.89
CA GLN A 120 10.05 -10.75 -11.46
C GLN A 120 8.83 -10.10 -10.82
N LEU A 121 8.82 -9.95 -9.49
CA LEU A 121 7.76 -9.26 -8.77
C LEU A 121 7.68 -7.78 -9.16
N TYR A 122 8.83 -7.10 -9.27
CA TYR A 122 8.91 -5.69 -9.65
C TYR A 122 8.33 -5.45 -11.04
N GLU A 123 8.76 -6.21 -12.06
CA GLU A 123 8.23 -6.07 -13.43
C GLU A 123 6.73 -6.37 -13.50
N LYS A 124 6.26 -7.35 -12.76
CA LYS A 124 4.84 -7.67 -12.67
C LYS A 124 4.03 -6.54 -12.04
N ALA A 125 4.47 -6.00 -10.90
CA ALA A 125 3.81 -4.88 -10.24
C ALA A 125 3.78 -3.64 -11.14
N LYS A 126 4.91 -3.32 -11.77
CA LYS A 126 5.03 -2.24 -12.74
C LYS A 126 4.04 -2.39 -13.91
N SER A 127 3.89 -3.61 -14.45
CA SER A 127 2.90 -3.89 -15.50
C SER A 127 1.47 -3.61 -15.06
N VAL A 128 1.11 -3.91 -13.80
CA VAL A 128 -0.20 -3.59 -13.23
C VAL A 128 -0.38 -2.06 -13.12
N ASP A 129 0.61 -1.34 -12.60
CA ASP A 129 0.56 0.12 -12.48
C ASP A 129 0.36 0.79 -13.85
N GLU A 130 1.13 0.40 -14.85
CA GLU A 130 1.04 0.94 -16.22
C GLU A 130 -0.30 0.58 -16.88
N LYS A 131 -0.78 -0.66 -16.68
CA LYS A 131 -2.05 -1.14 -17.24
C LYS A 131 -3.24 -0.32 -16.76
N TYR A 132 -3.26 0.07 -15.49
CA TYR A 132 -4.37 0.79 -14.85
C TYR A 132 -4.07 2.28 -14.60
N ASN A 133 -2.89 2.75 -14.98
CA ASN A 133 -2.41 4.11 -14.70
C ASN A 133 -2.52 4.44 -13.21
N LEU A 134 -2.01 3.56 -12.35
CA LEU A 134 -2.02 3.78 -10.92
C LEU A 134 -1.00 4.85 -10.54
N PRO A 135 -1.27 5.71 -9.54
CA PRO A 135 -0.24 6.55 -8.94
C PRO A 135 0.81 5.64 -8.33
N SER A 136 2.04 5.77 -8.79
CA SER A 136 3.08 4.80 -8.47
C SER A 136 4.44 5.45 -8.37
N TYR A 137 5.14 5.15 -7.29
CA TYR A 137 6.54 5.51 -7.11
C TYR A 137 7.51 4.55 -7.79
N LEU A 138 7.03 3.43 -8.35
CA LEU A 138 7.82 2.52 -9.18
C LEU A 138 7.91 3.01 -10.63
N THR A 139 6.81 3.50 -11.18
CA THR A 139 6.71 3.93 -12.59
C THR A 139 6.91 5.44 -12.78
N GLY A 140 6.85 6.21 -11.69
CA GLY A 140 6.95 7.68 -11.75
C GLY A 140 5.70 8.35 -12.28
N ASN A 141 4.54 7.69 -12.26
CA ASN A 141 3.26 8.30 -12.60
C ASN A 141 2.92 9.43 -11.63
N ASP A 142 2.39 10.54 -12.15
CA ASP A 142 2.14 11.75 -11.38
C ASP A 142 1.19 11.51 -10.20
N TYR A 143 1.63 11.94 -9.03
CA TYR A 143 0.84 11.94 -7.79
C TYR A 143 1.32 13.03 -6.83
N LEU A 144 0.43 13.43 -5.93
CA LEU A 144 0.77 14.21 -4.76
C LEU A 144 0.99 13.27 -3.57
N PHE A 145 2.17 13.33 -2.93
CA PHE A 145 2.42 12.59 -1.69
C PHE A 145 2.08 13.44 -0.47
N VAL A 146 1.27 12.88 0.45
CA VAL A 146 0.84 13.54 1.68
C VAL A 146 1.16 12.65 2.89
N PRO A 147 2.19 12.94 3.69
CA PRO A 147 2.47 12.20 4.92
C PRO A 147 1.52 12.64 6.05
N ILE A 148 0.88 11.68 6.72
CA ILE A 148 -0.03 11.93 7.84
C ILE A 148 0.40 11.11 9.06
N LYS A 149 0.63 11.79 10.19
CA LYS A 149 0.83 11.13 11.49
C LYS A 149 -0.52 10.79 12.11
N THR A 150 -0.77 9.49 12.31
CA THR A 150 -1.98 9.01 12.97
C THR A 150 -1.80 9.02 14.49
N VAL A 151 -2.08 10.15 15.12
CA VAL A 151 -2.17 10.27 16.59
C VAL A 151 -3.61 9.97 16.97
N ASP A 152 -3.83 9.26 18.08
CA ASP A 152 -5.12 8.77 18.56
C ASP A 152 -6.36 9.38 17.92
N ILE A 153 -6.94 8.67 16.96
CA ILE A 153 -8.28 8.78 16.35
C ILE A 153 -8.77 10.16 15.89
N ASN A 154 -8.23 11.27 16.39
CA ASN A 154 -8.56 12.63 15.96
C ASN A 154 -7.64 13.08 14.81
N ILE A 155 -7.76 12.39 13.65
CA ILE A 155 -7.23 12.97 12.42
C ILE A 155 -8.15 14.12 12.08
N ASP A 156 -7.57 15.32 12.06
CA ASP A 156 -8.30 16.50 11.68
C ASP A 156 -8.94 16.30 10.28
N GLY A 157 -10.25 16.11 10.30
CA GLY A 157 -11.02 15.90 9.05
C GLY A 157 -10.89 17.07 8.08
N SER A 158 -10.36 18.23 8.53
CA SER A 158 -10.09 19.38 7.69
C SER A 158 -9.01 19.07 6.65
N LEU A 159 -7.92 18.39 7.04
CA LEU A 159 -6.84 18.01 6.13
C LEU A 159 -7.36 17.09 5.00
N ILE A 160 -8.18 16.08 5.34
CA ILE A 160 -8.78 15.19 4.34
C ILE A 160 -9.74 15.98 3.45
N THR A 161 -10.51 16.90 4.02
CA THR A 161 -11.39 17.80 3.27
C THR A 161 -10.61 18.65 2.28
N ASP A 162 -9.50 19.24 2.71
CA ASP A 162 -8.64 20.07 1.86
C ASP A 162 -8.02 19.25 0.71
N ILE A 163 -7.56 18.03 1.00
CA ILE A 163 -7.05 17.11 -0.02
C ILE A 163 -8.13 16.81 -1.07
N ILE A 164 -9.36 16.52 -0.64
CA ILE A 164 -10.47 16.17 -1.55
C ILE A 164 -10.88 17.39 -2.39
N ARG A 165 -11.01 18.58 -1.79
CA ARG A 165 -11.55 19.79 -2.43
C ARG A 165 -10.53 20.49 -3.31
N ASN A 166 -9.32 20.70 -2.80
CA ASN A 166 -8.32 21.57 -3.42
C ASN A 166 -7.46 20.86 -4.47
N ARG A 167 -7.54 19.51 -4.53
CA ARG A 167 -6.74 18.67 -5.42
C ARG A 167 -7.63 17.76 -6.28
N LYS A 168 -8.70 18.33 -6.84
CA LYS A 168 -9.75 17.56 -7.55
C LYS A 168 -9.25 16.69 -8.71
N ASN A 169 -8.17 17.07 -9.35
CA ASN A 169 -7.64 16.39 -10.54
C ASN A 169 -6.38 15.56 -10.26
N ASP A 170 -5.80 15.67 -9.05
CA ASP A 170 -4.55 15.00 -8.74
C ASP A 170 -4.80 13.58 -8.23
N ASN A 171 -4.00 12.63 -8.66
CA ASN A 171 -3.83 11.37 -7.95
C ASN A 171 -3.07 11.62 -6.65
N ILE A 172 -3.41 10.91 -5.59
CA ILE A 172 -2.87 11.18 -4.26
C ILE A 172 -2.41 9.89 -3.60
N ILE A 173 -1.23 9.94 -2.99
CA ILE A 173 -0.75 8.90 -2.08
C ILE A 173 -0.67 9.48 -0.68
N ILE A 174 -1.47 8.94 0.24
CA ILE A 174 -1.48 9.30 1.66
C ILE A 174 -0.61 8.30 2.40
N GLY A 175 0.56 8.74 2.86
CA GLY A 175 1.50 7.94 3.64
C GLY A 175 1.25 8.05 5.13
N LEU A 176 0.77 6.99 5.77
CA LEU A 176 0.48 6.99 7.20
C LEU A 176 1.66 6.51 8.03
N TYR A 177 1.93 7.21 9.13
CA TYR A 177 2.94 6.80 10.10
C TYR A 177 2.50 7.05 11.54
N ASN A 178 3.03 6.23 12.46
CA ASN A 178 2.81 6.38 13.90
C ASN A 178 4.03 5.87 14.68
N SER A 179 3.99 5.94 16.02
CA SER A 179 5.00 5.29 16.85
C SER A 179 4.87 3.77 16.77
N ASP A 180 6.00 3.08 16.91
CA ASP A 180 6.06 1.63 16.88
C ASP A 180 5.22 1.01 18.00
N GLU A 181 5.22 1.64 19.15
CA GLU A 181 4.43 1.23 20.32
C GLU A 181 2.92 1.32 20.06
N GLN A 182 2.45 2.42 19.48
CA GLN A 182 1.03 2.57 19.14
C GLN A 182 0.59 1.58 18.08
N CYS A 183 1.40 1.36 17.04
CA CYS A 183 1.11 0.36 16.02
C CYS A 183 1.05 -1.04 16.62
N TYR A 184 1.99 -1.41 17.49
CA TYR A 184 2.00 -2.70 18.17
C TYR A 184 0.77 -2.89 19.05
N ASN A 185 0.45 -1.90 19.90
CA ASN A 185 -0.72 -1.95 20.79
C ASN A 185 -2.03 -2.07 20.00
N ARG A 186 -2.18 -1.32 18.90
CA ARG A 186 -3.34 -1.43 18.00
C ARG A 186 -3.45 -2.81 17.36
N MET A 187 -2.32 -3.40 16.92
CA MET A 187 -2.29 -4.75 16.36
C MET A 187 -2.75 -5.79 17.39
N ILE A 188 -2.24 -5.70 18.62
CA ILE A 188 -2.66 -6.60 19.71
C ILE A 188 -4.16 -6.45 20.00
N ASN A 189 -4.66 -5.21 20.08
CA ASN A 189 -6.05 -4.93 20.41
C ASN A 189 -7.03 -5.34 19.31
N ARG A 190 -6.65 -5.23 18.03
CA ARG A 190 -7.49 -5.68 16.91
C ARG A 190 -7.63 -7.20 16.84
N ASN A 191 -6.71 -7.94 17.46
CA ASN A 191 -6.76 -9.39 17.67
C ASN A 191 -7.02 -10.21 16.38
N ARG A 192 -6.43 -9.81 15.25
CA ARG A 192 -6.53 -10.59 14.00
C ARG A 192 -5.80 -11.93 14.18
N PRO A 193 -6.43 -13.08 13.83
CA PRO A 193 -5.82 -14.40 14.00
C PRO A 193 -4.44 -14.52 13.34
N GLY A 194 -3.47 -15.06 14.05
CA GLY A 194 -2.09 -15.27 13.57
C GLY A 194 -1.16 -14.06 13.66
N GLU A 195 -1.69 -12.83 13.81
CA GLU A 195 -0.82 -11.65 13.89
C GLU A 195 -0.06 -11.54 15.21
N LYS A 196 -0.71 -11.85 16.34
CA LYS A 196 -0.07 -11.78 17.67
C LYS A 196 1.10 -12.74 17.80
N GLU A 197 0.97 -13.93 17.22
CA GLU A 197 1.99 -14.97 17.27
C GLU A 197 3.14 -14.70 16.33
N SER A 198 2.89 -13.92 15.26
CA SER A 198 3.83 -13.74 14.15
C SER A 198 4.56 -12.41 14.18
N TYR A 199 3.96 -11.37 14.76
CA TYR A 199 4.56 -10.04 14.80
C TYR A 199 5.02 -9.66 16.21
N SER A 200 6.32 -9.52 16.37
CA SER A 200 6.94 -8.91 17.55
C SER A 200 6.96 -7.38 17.44
N ARG A 201 7.24 -6.68 18.56
CA ARG A 201 7.53 -5.22 18.55
C ARG A 201 8.65 -4.87 17.56
N GLU A 202 9.68 -5.73 17.48
CA GLU A 202 10.79 -5.54 16.55
C GLU A 202 10.35 -5.65 15.09
N SER A 203 9.45 -6.60 14.76
CA SER A 203 8.89 -6.71 13.42
C SER A 203 8.12 -5.46 13.03
N ILE A 204 7.28 -4.93 13.92
CA ILE A 204 6.53 -3.70 13.69
C ILE A 204 7.47 -2.51 13.50
N SER A 205 8.53 -2.40 14.32
CA SER A 205 9.54 -1.35 14.18
C SER A 205 10.25 -1.42 12.83
N LYS A 206 10.60 -2.62 12.36
CA LYS A 206 11.21 -2.82 11.02
C LYS A 206 10.27 -2.37 9.90
N PHE A 207 8.98 -2.74 9.94
CA PHE A 207 7.99 -2.27 8.96
C PHE A 207 7.89 -0.74 8.95
N ASN A 208 7.74 -0.13 10.13
CA ASN A 208 7.63 1.32 10.25
C ASN A 208 8.90 2.04 9.80
N TYR A 209 10.08 1.46 10.05
CA TYR A 209 11.34 2.00 9.55
C TYR A 209 11.37 2.04 8.02
N HIS A 210 10.99 0.94 7.34
CA HIS A 210 10.95 0.90 5.87
C HIS A 210 10.00 1.93 5.29
N TYR A 211 8.80 2.09 5.85
CA TYR A 211 7.85 3.13 5.42
C TYR A 211 8.38 4.55 5.69
N LYS A 212 9.01 4.79 6.84
CA LYS A 212 9.61 6.11 7.14
C LYS A 212 10.72 6.46 6.16
N GLN A 213 11.56 5.49 5.76
CA GLN A 213 12.59 5.70 4.74
C GLN A 213 11.97 5.99 3.38
N LEU A 214 10.97 5.19 2.94
CA LEU A 214 10.23 5.43 1.72
C LEU A 214 9.62 6.84 1.70
N TYR A 215 8.96 7.26 2.77
CA TYR A 215 8.35 8.59 2.84
C TYR A 215 9.36 9.72 2.78
N LYS A 216 10.53 9.55 3.39
CA LYS A 216 11.62 10.52 3.27
C LYS A 216 12.08 10.65 1.82
N GLU A 217 12.26 9.53 1.13
CA GLU A 217 12.65 9.49 -0.29
C GLU A 217 11.57 10.16 -1.18
N LEU A 218 10.28 9.87 -0.94
CA LEU A 218 9.16 10.48 -1.66
C LEU A 218 9.09 12.01 -1.46
N MET A 219 9.40 12.50 -0.26
CA MET A 219 9.42 13.94 0.03
C MET A 219 10.63 14.66 -0.60
N THR A 220 11.76 13.97 -0.77
CA THR A 220 12.98 14.56 -1.33
C THR A 220 13.11 14.38 -2.84
N GLY A 221 12.25 13.60 -3.46
CA GLY A 221 12.32 13.26 -4.88
C GLY A 221 13.40 12.22 -5.24
N ASP A 222 14.06 11.62 -4.23
CA ASP A 222 15.19 10.69 -4.42
C ASP A 222 14.78 9.22 -4.67
N VAL A 223 13.52 8.94 -4.88
CA VAL A 223 13.00 7.56 -5.08
C VAL A 223 13.67 6.84 -6.25
N SER A 224 14.02 7.59 -7.30
CA SER A 224 14.70 7.03 -8.48
C SER A 224 16.06 6.39 -8.19
N LEU A 225 16.75 6.80 -7.13
CA LEU A 225 18.07 6.27 -6.78
C LEU A 225 18.01 4.86 -6.18
N ARG A 226 16.94 4.53 -5.46
CA ARG A 226 16.78 3.21 -4.81
C ARG A 226 16.62 2.08 -5.83
N PHE A 227 15.87 2.32 -6.90
CA PHE A 227 15.63 1.34 -7.96
C PHE A 227 16.68 1.41 -9.08
N ALA A 228 17.30 2.57 -9.33
CA ALA A 228 18.41 2.70 -10.24
C ALA A 228 19.68 1.97 -9.75
N SER A 229 19.92 1.90 -8.44
CA SER A 229 21.02 1.12 -7.86
C SER A 229 20.80 -0.38 -8.00
N LEU A 230 19.57 -0.87 -7.88
CA LEU A 230 19.20 -2.26 -8.15
C LEU A 230 19.38 -2.61 -9.64
N GLY A 231 18.97 -1.74 -10.55
CA GLY A 231 19.16 -1.93 -12.01
C GLY A 231 20.63 -1.91 -12.47
N LYS A 232 21.54 -1.29 -11.71
CA LYS A 232 22.99 -1.36 -11.98
C LYS A 232 23.63 -2.68 -11.56
N LEU A 233 23.12 -3.31 -10.50
CA LEU A 233 23.62 -4.62 -10.02
C LEU A 233 23.31 -5.78 -10.97
N ILE A 234 22.37 -5.61 -11.91
CA ILE A 234 21.96 -6.67 -12.86
C ILE A 234 22.75 -6.58 -14.18
N ARG A 235 23.32 -5.44 -14.49
CA ARG A 235 24.13 -5.27 -15.72
C ARG A 235 25.60 -5.66 -15.54
N MET A 236 25.96 -6.15 -14.38
CA MET A 236 27.26 -6.78 -14.05
C MET A 236 27.13 -8.30 -13.99
#